data_0f54bc9ad2a43894e241160b09ab8666
#
_entry.id   0f54bc9ad2a43894e241160b09ab8666
#
_cell.length_a   1.000
_cell.length_b   1.000
_cell.length_c   1.000
_cell.angle_alpha   90.00
_cell.angle_beta   90.00
_cell.angle_gamma   90.00
#
_symmetry.space_group_name_H-M   'P 1'
#
loop_
_entity.id
_entity.type
_entity.pdbx_description
1 polymer ?
#
loop_
_entity_poly.entity_id
_entity_poly.type
_entity_poly.pdbx_seq_one_letter_code
_entity_poly.pdbx_strand_id
1 'polypeptide(L)'
;MISEDDAKTLIDGHLSSIGWDITDFNTVRKNWSISRLFPSVSIPTDEGRKRPDYTIILDGQPVALIEAKRPGKDLLGALEEAKIKAEIIKRYAKVDIALIFSSDGKAWLRKNLKERTLPEKINEFVSSEELKEIVNPESVKLNPKYGLRDYQRIAISQVISSVLSDRDKMYIHMATASGKTIVACALVAKLFSMGKIKRVLFMVDRDALADQAVRKFKDAVGEHYEIKRLSLDSEDRFADVLVSTVQMLATGDKYSLYSPDFFDLIILDECHRSYFGEWHGVVEHFRKSDKKAIILGMTATPSDKETVNTDRYFGPPVFRYTYRQGVWDGRLADTVYYKFKTNLDVYGVHELGFDFDPEDLGRAVDVNQRNELIAEKYFEVIDFKRTKELKKALVFAASIQHANNLRYAFIRKYNEQMGRPVDDAEAEKFIVSIHTGIPGAKDLINDFQRIKGPVQIAVSIDMLSTGIDAPDIEVLVMARPTKSKVLYAQMKGRGTRKCEETGKEKFSLIDFVDTWTFEEEIITNEQLEEEEEKQWEAYEPEETRVPITEAEEPREKRAKYETGREVKKREMVILDMPVWLEYSEVIKPEMLHAWYWETNRTSIKKCSGQKKCVQ
;
A
#
# COMPACT_ATOMS: atom_id res chain seq x y z
N MET A 1 37.44 -38.25 -19.56
CA MET A 1 37.03 -37.01 -18.82
C MET A 1 35.95 -36.35 -19.66
N ILE A 2 34.79 -36.11 -19.07
CA ILE A 2 33.68 -35.43 -19.76
C ILE A 2 34.12 -33.99 -20.04
N SER A 3 34.02 -33.57 -21.30
CA SER A 3 34.39 -32.21 -21.74
C SER A 3 33.25 -31.21 -21.40
N GLU A 4 33.49 -29.92 -21.62
CA GLU A 4 32.42 -28.90 -21.49
C GLU A 4 31.36 -29.05 -22.60
N ASP A 5 31.79 -29.55 -23.79
CA ASP A 5 30.85 -29.82 -24.88
C ASP A 5 29.96 -31.03 -24.58
N ASP A 6 30.46 -32.02 -23.85
CA ASP A 6 29.64 -33.14 -23.37
C ASP A 6 28.61 -32.66 -22.34
N ALA A 7 29.00 -31.71 -21.45
CA ALA A 7 28.07 -31.10 -20.51
C ALA A 7 26.97 -30.30 -21.23
N LYS A 8 27.32 -29.54 -22.28
CA LYS A 8 26.34 -28.83 -23.13
C LYS A 8 25.39 -29.78 -23.83
N THR A 9 25.88 -30.94 -24.29
CA THR A 9 25.04 -32.00 -24.89
C THR A 9 24.03 -32.56 -23.88
N LEU A 10 24.42 -32.73 -22.62
CA LEU A 10 23.52 -33.17 -21.55
C LEU A 10 22.49 -32.08 -21.21
N ILE A 11 22.90 -30.81 -21.16
CA ILE A 11 22.00 -29.67 -20.96
C ILE A 11 21.00 -29.57 -22.10
N ASP A 12 21.43 -29.73 -23.35
CA ASP A 12 20.58 -29.76 -24.54
C ASP A 12 19.50 -30.85 -24.46
N GLY A 13 19.92 -32.06 -24.12
CA GLY A 13 19.03 -33.20 -23.94
C GLY A 13 18.00 -32.93 -22.82
N HIS A 14 18.46 -32.34 -21.72
CA HIS A 14 17.60 -32.00 -20.61
C HIS A 14 16.57 -30.91 -20.97
N LEU A 15 17.00 -29.78 -21.55
CA LEU A 15 16.12 -28.71 -22.00
C LEU A 15 15.05 -29.24 -22.96
N SER A 16 15.45 -30.10 -23.93
CA SER A 16 14.51 -30.71 -24.88
C SER A 16 13.50 -31.64 -24.17
N SER A 17 13.91 -32.41 -23.17
CA SER A 17 13.05 -33.36 -22.45
C SER A 17 11.94 -32.67 -21.65
N ILE A 18 12.18 -31.43 -21.21
CA ILE A 18 11.21 -30.61 -20.48
C ILE A 18 10.48 -29.58 -21.36
N GLY A 19 10.56 -29.77 -22.69
CA GLY A 19 9.74 -29.04 -23.67
C GLY A 19 10.35 -27.74 -24.21
N TRP A 20 11.63 -27.44 -23.97
CA TRP A 20 12.31 -26.33 -24.63
C TRP A 20 12.74 -26.72 -26.05
N ASP A 21 12.33 -25.94 -27.04
CA ASP A 21 12.85 -26.10 -28.41
C ASP A 21 14.19 -25.35 -28.52
N ILE A 22 15.26 -26.14 -28.37
CA ILE A 22 16.65 -25.65 -28.44
C ILE A 22 17.09 -25.26 -29.86
N THR A 23 16.27 -25.54 -30.88
CA THR A 23 16.51 -25.18 -32.28
C THR A 23 15.80 -23.87 -32.66
N ASP A 24 14.78 -23.47 -31.90
CA ASP A 24 14.07 -22.20 -32.09
C ASP A 24 14.82 -21.06 -31.38
N PHE A 25 15.40 -20.16 -32.18
CA PHE A 25 16.08 -18.97 -31.67
C PHE A 25 15.16 -17.96 -30.96
N ASN A 26 13.83 -18.11 -31.06
CA ASN A 26 12.87 -17.31 -30.31
C ASN A 26 12.68 -17.82 -28.88
N THR A 27 13.14 -19.03 -28.57
CA THR A 27 13.04 -19.63 -27.23
C THR A 27 14.41 -19.82 -26.58
N VAL A 28 15.41 -20.29 -27.33
CA VAL A 28 16.77 -20.56 -26.80
C VAL A 28 17.83 -20.06 -27.77
N ARG A 29 18.73 -19.19 -27.32
CA ARG A 29 19.89 -18.72 -28.10
C ARG A 29 21.18 -19.24 -27.48
N LYS A 30 21.91 -20.05 -28.24
CA LYS A 30 23.16 -20.69 -27.79
C LYS A 30 24.37 -19.88 -28.24
N ASN A 31 25.29 -19.59 -27.33
CA ASN A 31 26.58 -18.93 -27.60
C ASN A 31 26.48 -17.59 -28.35
N TRP A 32 25.39 -16.87 -28.22
CA TRP A 32 25.26 -15.54 -28.81
C TRP A 32 25.99 -14.50 -27.95
N SER A 33 26.81 -13.67 -28.62
CA SER A 33 27.41 -12.52 -27.92
C SER A 33 26.33 -11.52 -27.49
N ILE A 34 26.60 -10.77 -26.42
CA ILE A 34 25.65 -9.77 -25.92
C ILE A 34 25.33 -8.73 -27.01
N SER A 35 26.32 -8.30 -27.81
CA SER A 35 26.08 -7.41 -28.96
C SER A 35 25.19 -8.05 -30.03
N ARG A 36 25.22 -9.35 -30.22
CA ARG A 36 24.32 -10.07 -31.14
C ARG A 36 22.92 -10.24 -30.57
N LEU A 37 22.81 -10.35 -29.25
CA LEU A 37 21.49 -10.38 -28.58
C LEU A 37 20.76 -9.03 -28.72
N PHE A 38 21.51 -7.92 -28.73
CA PHE A 38 21.01 -6.56 -28.78
C PHE A 38 21.69 -5.74 -29.88
N PRO A 39 21.41 -6.01 -31.17
CA PRO A 39 22.14 -5.40 -32.29
C PRO A 39 21.94 -3.90 -32.44
N SER A 40 20.86 -3.34 -31.88
CA SER A 40 20.55 -1.91 -31.90
C SER A 40 21.18 -1.14 -30.74
N VAL A 41 21.90 -1.81 -29.82
CA VAL A 41 22.48 -1.20 -28.63
C VAL A 41 24.00 -1.10 -28.79
N SER A 42 24.55 0.11 -28.52
CA SER A 42 26.01 0.32 -28.50
C SER A 42 26.59 -0.21 -27.20
N ILE A 43 27.36 -1.29 -27.27
CA ILE A 43 28.03 -1.94 -26.14
C ILE A 43 29.53 -1.94 -26.39
N PRO A 44 30.41 -1.59 -25.41
CA PRO A 44 31.85 -1.68 -25.57
C PRO A 44 32.30 -3.06 -26.07
N THR A 45 33.31 -3.11 -26.94
CA THR A 45 33.67 -4.33 -27.69
C THR A 45 34.07 -5.51 -26.79
N ASP A 46 34.75 -5.27 -25.69
CA ASP A 46 35.16 -6.26 -24.70
C ASP A 46 33.97 -6.84 -23.91
N GLU A 47 33.01 -6.02 -23.54
CA GLU A 47 31.78 -6.44 -22.85
C GLU A 47 30.78 -7.07 -23.84
N GLY A 48 30.62 -6.51 -25.02
CA GLY A 48 29.73 -6.99 -26.06
C GLY A 48 30.10 -8.33 -26.65
N ARG A 49 31.39 -8.72 -26.61
CA ARG A 49 31.88 -10.04 -27.05
C ARG A 49 31.58 -11.16 -26.06
N LYS A 50 31.24 -10.88 -24.81
CA LYS A 50 30.88 -11.92 -23.84
C LYS A 50 29.66 -12.69 -24.32
N ARG A 51 29.66 -14.00 -24.08
CA ARG A 51 28.68 -14.97 -24.61
C ARG A 51 28.15 -15.81 -23.46
N PRO A 52 26.86 -15.68 -23.08
CA PRO A 52 26.21 -16.75 -22.32
C PRO A 52 26.18 -18.04 -23.11
N ASP A 53 26.37 -19.19 -22.46
CA ASP A 53 26.23 -20.47 -23.14
C ASP A 53 24.81 -20.64 -23.68
N TYR A 54 23.81 -20.28 -22.85
CA TYR A 54 22.40 -20.20 -23.27
C TYR A 54 21.75 -18.92 -22.78
N THR A 55 20.91 -18.34 -23.62
CA THR A 55 20.01 -17.28 -23.28
C THR A 55 18.59 -17.76 -23.54
N ILE A 56 17.77 -17.79 -22.51
CA ILE A 56 16.37 -18.20 -22.58
C ILE A 56 15.51 -16.98 -22.86
N ILE A 57 14.65 -17.10 -23.86
CA ILE A 57 13.76 -16.07 -24.36
C ILE A 57 12.32 -16.43 -24.04
N LEU A 58 11.57 -15.52 -23.46
CA LEU A 58 10.12 -15.60 -23.33
C LEU A 58 9.50 -14.35 -23.90
N ASP A 59 8.46 -14.52 -24.73
CA ASP A 59 7.72 -13.42 -25.35
C ASP A 59 8.66 -12.38 -26.04
N GLY A 60 9.72 -12.89 -26.68
CA GLY A 60 10.72 -12.09 -27.38
C GLY A 60 11.76 -11.39 -26.50
N GLN A 61 11.70 -11.55 -25.17
CA GLN A 61 12.62 -10.93 -24.22
C GLN A 61 13.55 -11.96 -23.58
N PRO A 62 14.84 -11.67 -23.42
CA PRO A 62 15.76 -12.50 -22.64
C PRO A 62 15.36 -12.43 -21.15
N VAL A 63 15.14 -13.58 -20.53
CA VAL A 63 14.67 -13.69 -19.14
C VAL A 63 15.61 -14.49 -18.24
N ALA A 64 16.40 -15.39 -18.81
CA ALA A 64 17.37 -16.17 -18.06
C ALA A 64 18.65 -16.45 -18.85
N LEU A 65 19.77 -16.64 -18.13
CA LEU A 65 21.04 -17.06 -18.67
C LEU A 65 21.46 -18.38 -18.02
N ILE A 66 22.10 -19.26 -18.81
CA ILE A 66 22.70 -20.51 -18.31
C ILE A 66 24.16 -20.53 -18.69
N GLU A 67 25.05 -20.88 -17.75
CA GLU A 67 26.46 -21.15 -17.94
C GLU A 67 26.73 -22.64 -17.74
N ALA A 68 27.35 -23.26 -18.73
CA ALA A 68 27.74 -24.66 -18.71
C ALA A 68 29.15 -24.82 -18.16
N LYS A 69 29.39 -25.85 -17.35
CA LYS A 69 30.72 -26.26 -16.91
C LYS A 69 30.86 -27.78 -16.99
N ARG A 70 32.06 -28.24 -17.22
CA ARG A 70 32.34 -29.69 -17.16
C ARG A 70 32.14 -30.21 -15.72
N PRO A 71 31.72 -31.48 -15.55
CA PRO A 71 31.51 -32.07 -14.23
C PRO A 71 32.71 -31.92 -13.29
N GLY A 72 32.43 -31.59 -12.02
CA GLY A 72 33.44 -31.38 -10.99
C GLY A 72 34.10 -30.00 -11.00
N LYS A 73 33.64 -29.07 -11.82
CA LYS A 73 34.05 -27.67 -11.78
C LYS A 73 33.11 -26.83 -10.90
N ASP A 74 33.60 -25.66 -10.53
CA ASP A 74 32.91 -24.73 -9.68
C ASP A 74 31.65 -24.12 -10.38
N LEU A 75 30.48 -24.61 -10.02
CA LEU A 75 29.22 -24.11 -10.51
C LEU A 75 28.87 -22.74 -9.90
N LEU A 76 29.41 -22.40 -8.72
CA LEU A 76 29.21 -21.07 -8.13
C LEU A 76 29.95 -20.00 -8.91
N GLY A 77 31.22 -20.29 -9.30
CA GLY A 77 31.99 -19.41 -10.18
C GLY A 77 31.32 -19.21 -11.55
N ALA A 78 30.69 -20.25 -12.10
CA ALA A 78 29.91 -20.13 -13.34
C ALA A 78 28.67 -19.26 -13.16
N LEU A 79 28.02 -19.34 -12.02
CA LEU A 79 26.87 -18.51 -11.70
C LEU A 79 27.24 -17.00 -11.58
N GLU A 80 28.41 -16.68 -11.02
CA GLU A 80 28.94 -15.31 -11.00
C GLU A 80 29.32 -14.83 -12.42
N GLU A 81 29.82 -15.71 -13.32
CA GLU A 81 30.00 -15.35 -14.73
C GLU A 81 28.69 -14.99 -15.41
N ALA A 82 27.60 -15.75 -15.14
CA ALA A 82 26.26 -15.44 -15.64
C ALA A 82 25.75 -14.10 -15.10
N LYS A 83 25.99 -13.82 -13.82
CA LYS A 83 25.60 -12.55 -13.17
C LYS A 83 26.29 -11.36 -13.82
N ILE A 84 27.60 -11.42 -14.03
CA ILE A 84 28.35 -10.35 -14.72
C ILE A 84 27.74 -10.08 -16.12
N LYS A 85 27.38 -11.12 -16.87
CA LYS A 85 26.76 -10.99 -18.19
C LYS A 85 25.35 -10.35 -18.08
N ALA A 86 24.57 -10.73 -17.08
CA ALA A 86 23.27 -10.14 -16.82
C ALA A 86 23.38 -8.64 -16.46
N GLU A 87 24.36 -8.25 -15.66
CA GLU A 87 24.63 -6.85 -15.30
C GLU A 87 25.03 -6.00 -16.52
N ILE A 88 25.82 -6.54 -17.44
CA ILE A 88 26.16 -5.89 -18.72
C ILE A 88 24.89 -5.67 -19.55
N ILE A 89 24.04 -6.69 -19.67
CA ILE A 89 22.76 -6.59 -20.38
C ILE A 89 21.90 -5.50 -19.75
N LYS A 90 21.76 -5.50 -18.43
CA LYS A 90 21.00 -4.46 -17.71
C LYS A 90 21.56 -3.08 -17.94
N ARG A 91 22.89 -2.91 -17.84
CA ARG A 91 23.55 -1.60 -17.97
C ARG A 91 23.33 -0.97 -19.35
N TYR A 92 23.51 -1.72 -20.42
CA TYR A 92 23.49 -1.20 -21.79
C TYR A 92 22.15 -1.37 -22.49
N ALA A 93 21.57 -2.57 -22.44
CA ALA A 93 20.31 -2.88 -23.12
C ALA A 93 19.05 -2.52 -22.31
N LYS A 94 19.21 -2.16 -21.02
CA LYS A 94 18.08 -1.87 -20.11
C LYS A 94 17.09 -3.02 -19.99
N VAL A 95 17.58 -4.25 -20.14
CA VAL A 95 16.81 -5.49 -19.99
C VAL A 95 17.23 -6.17 -18.69
N ASP A 96 16.29 -6.45 -17.83
CA ASP A 96 16.50 -7.16 -16.57
C ASP A 96 16.41 -8.66 -16.78
N ILE A 97 17.54 -9.35 -16.66
CA ILE A 97 17.58 -10.81 -16.58
C ILE A 97 17.11 -11.22 -15.19
N ALA A 98 16.01 -11.95 -15.12
CA ALA A 98 15.41 -12.35 -13.84
C ALA A 98 16.17 -13.48 -13.15
N LEU A 99 16.62 -14.48 -13.92
CA LEU A 99 17.21 -15.71 -13.40
C LEU A 99 18.55 -16.00 -14.05
N ILE A 100 19.47 -16.53 -13.27
CA ILE A 100 20.70 -17.12 -13.79
C ILE A 100 20.86 -18.55 -13.28
N PHE A 101 21.44 -19.38 -14.14
CA PHE A 101 21.68 -20.79 -13.87
C PHE A 101 23.10 -21.15 -14.20
N SER A 102 23.61 -22.16 -13.50
CA SER A 102 24.80 -22.88 -13.92
C SER A 102 24.58 -24.39 -13.84
N SER A 103 25.16 -25.14 -14.76
CA SER A 103 25.00 -26.59 -14.80
C SER A 103 26.22 -27.30 -15.37
N ASP A 104 26.46 -28.51 -14.90
CA ASP A 104 27.41 -29.48 -15.49
C ASP A 104 26.69 -30.61 -16.25
N GLY A 105 25.41 -30.41 -16.55
CA GLY A 105 24.56 -31.40 -17.19
C GLY A 105 23.89 -32.38 -16.22
N LYS A 106 24.33 -32.44 -14.96
CA LYS A 106 23.76 -33.31 -13.91
C LYS A 106 23.27 -32.52 -12.69
N ALA A 107 24.04 -31.54 -12.29
CA ALA A 107 23.71 -30.65 -11.19
C ALA A 107 23.35 -29.27 -11.72
N TRP A 108 22.38 -28.62 -11.08
CA TRP A 108 21.94 -27.29 -11.43
C TRP A 108 21.99 -26.38 -10.21
N LEU A 109 22.49 -25.16 -10.40
CA LEU A 109 22.34 -24.07 -9.46
C LEU A 109 21.49 -22.98 -10.11
N ARG A 110 20.62 -22.38 -9.33
CA ARG A 110 19.76 -21.25 -9.72
C ARG A 110 19.98 -20.08 -8.79
N LYS A 111 19.91 -18.87 -9.33
CA LYS A 111 19.82 -17.64 -8.55
C LYS A 111 18.82 -16.69 -9.21
N ASN A 112 17.92 -16.16 -8.42
CA ASN A 112 17.07 -15.06 -8.83
C ASN A 112 17.83 -13.74 -8.58
N LEU A 113 18.07 -12.95 -9.63
CA LEU A 113 18.81 -11.67 -9.54
C LEU A 113 17.97 -10.53 -8.97
N LYS A 114 16.65 -10.70 -8.92
CA LYS A 114 15.74 -9.76 -8.28
C LYS A 114 15.65 -9.96 -6.75
N GLU A 115 16.30 -11.01 -6.26
CA GLU A 115 16.26 -11.45 -4.86
C GLU A 115 17.65 -11.42 -4.23
N ARG A 116 17.73 -11.04 -2.97
CA ARG A 116 18.97 -11.12 -2.16
C ARG A 116 19.19 -12.53 -1.57
N THR A 117 18.79 -13.59 -2.29
CA THR A 117 18.92 -14.97 -1.82
C THR A 117 20.26 -15.58 -2.23
N LEU A 118 20.70 -16.57 -1.46
CA LEU A 118 21.82 -17.42 -1.85
C LEU A 118 21.42 -18.29 -3.07
N PRO A 119 22.39 -18.72 -3.90
CA PRO A 119 22.13 -19.68 -4.96
C PRO A 119 21.52 -20.98 -4.41
N GLU A 120 20.51 -21.49 -5.10
CA GLU A 120 19.80 -22.71 -4.75
C GLU A 120 20.24 -23.87 -5.64
N LYS A 121 20.44 -25.05 -5.04
CA LYS A 121 20.60 -26.27 -5.80
C LYS A 121 19.24 -26.80 -6.21
N ILE A 122 19.02 -26.99 -7.51
CA ILE A 122 17.79 -27.55 -8.06
C ILE A 122 18.10 -28.88 -8.74
N ASN A 123 17.11 -29.77 -8.82
CA ASN A 123 17.30 -31.09 -9.42
C ASN A 123 17.31 -31.03 -10.93
N GLU A 124 16.54 -30.10 -11.51
CA GLU A 124 16.37 -29.93 -12.95
C GLU A 124 16.09 -28.49 -13.32
N PHE A 125 16.27 -28.14 -14.58
CA PHE A 125 15.89 -26.83 -15.09
C PHE A 125 14.35 -26.70 -15.13
N VAL A 126 13.85 -25.48 -15.08
CA VAL A 126 12.41 -25.18 -15.05
C VAL A 126 11.78 -25.29 -16.44
N SER A 127 10.55 -25.79 -16.52
CA SER A 127 9.76 -25.80 -17.77
C SER A 127 9.45 -24.38 -18.27
N SER A 128 9.00 -24.26 -19.51
CA SER A 128 8.59 -22.96 -20.09
C SER A 128 7.44 -22.34 -19.28
N GLU A 129 6.49 -23.17 -18.83
CA GLU A 129 5.36 -22.75 -18.00
C GLU A 129 5.83 -22.27 -16.63
N GLU A 130 6.70 -23.02 -15.96
CA GLU A 130 7.26 -22.63 -14.67
C GLU A 130 8.11 -21.36 -14.77
N LEU A 131 8.91 -21.24 -15.83
CA LEU A 131 9.71 -20.03 -16.05
C LEU A 131 8.82 -18.81 -16.32
N LYS A 132 7.76 -18.96 -17.11
CA LYS A 132 6.74 -17.91 -17.29
C LYS A 132 6.12 -17.49 -15.96
N GLU A 133 5.85 -18.44 -15.09
CA GLU A 133 5.31 -18.19 -13.77
C GLU A 133 6.27 -17.43 -12.85
N ILE A 134 7.57 -17.74 -12.92
CA ILE A 134 8.60 -17.08 -12.11
C ILE A 134 8.91 -15.68 -12.62
N VAL A 135 8.95 -15.51 -13.95
CA VAL A 135 9.32 -14.24 -14.59
C VAL A 135 8.15 -13.30 -14.73
N ASN A 136 6.98 -13.85 -15.07
CA ASN A 136 5.71 -13.14 -15.22
C ASN A 136 4.67 -13.82 -14.35
N PRO A 137 4.40 -13.32 -13.14
CA PRO A 137 3.35 -13.87 -12.27
C PRO A 137 1.94 -13.64 -12.84
N GLU A 138 1.79 -13.37 -14.15
CA GLU A 138 0.50 -13.15 -14.83
C GLU A 138 -0.37 -14.41 -14.92
N SER A 139 0.18 -15.59 -14.68
CA SER A 139 -0.58 -16.85 -14.64
C SER A 139 -1.49 -16.99 -13.41
N VAL A 140 -1.68 -15.90 -12.67
CA VAL A 140 -2.65 -15.89 -11.57
C VAL A 140 -4.06 -15.96 -12.15
N LYS A 141 -4.81 -16.97 -11.76
CA LYS A 141 -6.24 -17.13 -12.10
C LYS A 141 -7.08 -16.05 -11.42
N LEU A 142 -6.92 -14.80 -11.88
CA LEU A 142 -7.76 -13.67 -11.50
C LEU A 142 -8.85 -13.50 -12.55
N ASN A 143 -10.01 -13.01 -12.11
CA ASN A 143 -11.02 -12.51 -13.04
C ASN A 143 -10.38 -11.48 -13.98
N PRO A 144 -10.52 -11.62 -15.31
CA PRO A 144 -9.82 -10.80 -16.31
C PRO A 144 -10.00 -9.28 -16.15
N LYS A 145 -11.10 -8.84 -15.51
CA LYS A 145 -11.31 -7.41 -15.22
C LYS A 145 -10.28 -6.81 -14.25
N TYR A 146 -9.55 -7.65 -13.50
CA TYR A 146 -8.50 -7.24 -12.58
C TYR A 146 -7.11 -7.43 -13.20
N GLY A 147 -6.82 -6.76 -14.30
CA GLY A 147 -5.46 -6.69 -14.83
C GLY A 147 -4.50 -6.10 -13.78
N LEU A 148 -3.45 -6.86 -13.42
CA LEU A 148 -2.44 -6.37 -12.48
C LEU A 148 -1.59 -5.28 -13.11
N ARG A 149 -1.37 -4.20 -12.36
CA ARG A 149 -0.44 -3.12 -12.70
C ARG A 149 1.00 -3.57 -12.40
N ASP A 150 1.99 -2.96 -13.04
CA ASP A 150 3.39 -3.38 -12.91
C ASP A 150 3.88 -3.37 -11.47
N TYR A 151 3.62 -2.30 -10.71
CA TYR A 151 3.99 -2.24 -9.30
C TYR A 151 3.29 -3.31 -8.43
N GLN A 152 2.06 -3.72 -8.79
CA GLN A 152 1.35 -4.80 -8.08
C GLN A 152 2.00 -6.16 -8.35
N ARG A 153 2.46 -6.39 -9.60
CA ARG A 153 3.22 -7.59 -9.97
C ARG A 153 4.54 -7.66 -9.20
N ILE A 154 5.25 -6.52 -9.11
CA ILE A 154 6.50 -6.43 -8.34
C ILE A 154 6.22 -6.74 -6.86
N ALA A 155 5.18 -6.16 -6.26
CA ALA A 155 4.80 -6.44 -4.87
C ALA A 155 4.55 -7.93 -4.64
N ILE A 156 3.79 -8.59 -5.52
CA ILE A 156 3.49 -10.03 -5.44
C ILE A 156 4.77 -10.84 -5.55
N SER A 157 5.63 -10.52 -6.52
CA SER A 157 6.91 -11.21 -6.74
C SER A 157 7.81 -11.12 -5.51
N GLN A 158 7.95 -9.94 -4.90
CA GLN A 158 8.79 -9.74 -3.72
C GLN A 158 8.25 -10.46 -2.47
N VAL A 159 6.93 -10.52 -2.29
CA VAL A 159 6.34 -11.32 -1.21
C VAL A 159 6.57 -12.81 -1.44
N ILE A 160 6.36 -13.32 -2.66
CA ILE A 160 6.61 -14.72 -3.00
C ILE A 160 8.08 -15.08 -2.76
N SER A 161 9.00 -14.24 -3.22
CA SER A 161 10.43 -14.42 -2.98
C SER A 161 10.74 -14.54 -1.49
N SER A 162 10.18 -13.64 -0.67
CA SER A 162 10.36 -13.69 0.79
C SER A 162 9.81 -14.98 1.40
N VAL A 163 8.65 -15.46 0.93
CA VAL A 163 8.07 -16.75 1.36
C VAL A 163 8.96 -17.93 0.98
N LEU A 164 9.52 -17.91 -0.24
CA LEU A 164 10.42 -18.96 -0.70
C LEU A 164 11.77 -18.95 0.02
N SER A 165 12.14 -17.83 0.65
CA SER A 165 13.33 -17.69 1.50
C SER A 165 13.04 -17.95 2.97
N ASP A 166 11.94 -18.65 3.28
CA ASP A 166 11.50 -19.03 4.62
C ASP A 166 11.28 -17.83 5.57
N ARG A 167 11.06 -16.63 5.01
CA ARG A 167 10.67 -15.46 5.81
C ARG A 167 9.20 -15.60 6.22
N ASP A 168 8.95 -15.70 7.51
CA ASP A 168 7.64 -15.98 8.07
C ASP A 168 6.87 -14.73 8.55
N LYS A 169 7.53 -13.56 8.60
CA LYS A 169 6.93 -12.26 8.89
C LYS A 169 7.42 -11.22 7.90
N MET A 170 6.51 -10.50 7.28
CA MET A 170 6.83 -9.44 6.33
C MET A 170 5.65 -8.49 6.16
N TYR A 171 5.89 -7.30 5.61
CA TYR A 171 4.80 -6.42 5.22
C TYR A 171 5.10 -5.68 3.91
N ILE A 172 4.03 -5.21 3.27
CA ILE A 172 4.09 -4.32 2.12
C ILE A 172 3.53 -2.94 2.50
N HIS A 173 4.27 -1.90 2.14
CA HIS A 173 3.86 -0.51 2.28
C HIS A 173 3.28 -0.04 0.94
N MET A 174 1.98 0.13 0.86
CA MET A 174 1.31 0.58 -0.36
C MET A 174 0.30 1.67 -0.04
N ALA A 175 0.35 2.77 -0.77
CA ALA A 175 -0.57 3.89 -0.61
C ALA A 175 -2.05 3.48 -0.62
N THR A 176 -2.89 4.27 0.03
CA THR A 176 -4.35 4.10 -0.06
C THR A 176 -4.78 4.20 -1.53
N ALA A 177 -5.77 3.42 -1.94
CA ALA A 177 -6.26 3.34 -3.32
C ALA A 177 -5.29 2.73 -4.36
N SER A 178 -4.11 2.25 -3.98
CA SER A 178 -3.18 1.54 -4.88
C SER A 178 -3.60 0.10 -5.21
N GLY A 179 -4.67 -0.41 -4.60
CA GLY A 179 -5.21 -1.75 -4.86
C GLY A 179 -4.61 -2.86 -3.98
N LYS A 180 -4.23 -2.58 -2.73
CA LYS A 180 -3.74 -3.56 -1.74
C LYS A 180 -4.55 -4.87 -1.72
N THR A 181 -5.88 -4.77 -1.68
CA THR A 181 -6.75 -5.95 -1.64
C THR A 181 -6.63 -6.82 -2.89
N ILE A 182 -6.43 -6.22 -4.08
CA ILE A 182 -6.22 -6.98 -5.33
C ILE A 182 -4.85 -7.67 -5.30
N VAL A 183 -3.81 -7.02 -4.76
CA VAL A 183 -2.51 -7.65 -4.53
C VAL A 183 -2.67 -8.87 -3.60
N ALA A 184 -3.44 -8.74 -2.51
CA ALA A 184 -3.73 -9.86 -1.62
C ALA A 184 -4.45 -11.02 -2.34
N CYS A 185 -5.50 -10.73 -3.13
CA CYS A 185 -6.21 -11.75 -3.89
C CYS A 185 -5.29 -12.48 -4.88
N ALA A 186 -4.48 -11.73 -5.62
CA ALA A 186 -3.55 -12.28 -6.60
C ALA A 186 -2.43 -13.12 -5.94
N LEU A 187 -1.87 -12.62 -4.83
CA LEU A 187 -0.88 -13.32 -4.05
C LEU A 187 -1.41 -14.66 -3.51
N VAL A 188 -2.61 -14.63 -2.93
CA VAL A 188 -3.28 -15.83 -2.38
C VAL A 188 -3.48 -16.85 -3.49
N ALA A 189 -4.04 -16.47 -4.63
CA ALA A 189 -4.24 -17.36 -5.77
C ALA A 189 -2.91 -17.95 -6.27
N LYS A 190 -1.83 -17.14 -6.29
CA LYS A 190 -0.51 -17.60 -6.72
C LYS A 190 0.09 -18.60 -5.72
N LEU A 191 0.03 -18.31 -4.43
CA LEU A 191 0.56 -19.21 -3.40
C LEU A 191 -0.22 -20.54 -3.33
N PHE A 192 -1.53 -20.51 -3.58
CA PHE A 192 -2.35 -21.72 -3.75
C PHE A 192 -1.90 -22.53 -4.96
N SER A 193 -1.72 -21.90 -6.13
CA SER A 193 -1.28 -22.58 -7.36
C SER A 193 0.11 -23.22 -7.22
N MET A 194 0.97 -22.62 -6.39
CA MET A 194 2.31 -23.14 -6.05
C MET A 194 2.26 -24.26 -4.98
N GLY A 195 1.09 -24.56 -4.42
CA GLY A 195 0.95 -25.54 -3.33
C GLY A 195 1.61 -25.13 -2.01
N LYS A 196 1.95 -23.83 -1.86
CA LYS A 196 2.65 -23.32 -0.66
C LYS A 196 1.70 -23.10 0.52
N ILE A 197 0.44 -22.84 0.24
CA ILE A 197 -0.61 -22.62 1.25
C ILE A 197 -1.87 -23.41 0.89
N LYS A 198 -2.69 -23.71 1.91
CA LYS A 198 -3.99 -24.38 1.78
C LYS A 198 -5.13 -23.61 2.43
N ARG A 199 -4.83 -22.78 3.44
CA ARG A 199 -5.83 -21.97 4.16
C ARG A 199 -5.28 -20.60 4.49
N VAL A 200 -6.11 -19.59 4.26
CA VAL A 200 -5.77 -18.19 4.48
C VAL A 200 -6.76 -17.55 5.45
N LEU A 201 -6.24 -16.80 6.40
CA LEU A 201 -7.01 -15.87 7.22
C LEU A 201 -6.72 -14.44 6.78
N PHE A 202 -7.73 -13.74 6.30
CA PHE A 202 -7.65 -12.32 5.98
C PHE A 202 -8.31 -11.51 7.09
N MET A 203 -7.52 -10.73 7.82
CA MET A 203 -7.98 -9.98 9.00
C MET A 203 -8.09 -8.49 8.68
N VAL A 204 -9.20 -7.90 9.10
CA VAL A 204 -9.51 -6.47 8.97
C VAL A 204 -9.95 -5.86 10.30
N ASP A 205 -9.96 -4.54 10.37
CA ASP A 205 -10.31 -3.80 11.60
C ASP A 205 -11.83 -3.72 11.85
N ARG A 206 -12.67 -3.69 10.79
CA ARG A 206 -14.12 -3.41 10.90
C ARG A 206 -14.97 -4.33 10.02
N ASP A 207 -16.20 -4.58 10.47
CA ASP A 207 -17.17 -5.43 9.78
C ASP A 207 -17.46 -5.01 8.34
N ALA A 208 -17.61 -3.72 8.08
CA ALA A 208 -17.84 -3.20 6.72
C ALA A 208 -16.67 -3.52 5.78
N LEU A 209 -15.42 -3.51 6.30
CA LEU A 209 -14.24 -3.90 5.54
C LEU A 209 -14.20 -5.41 5.29
N ALA A 210 -14.66 -6.22 6.26
CA ALA A 210 -14.76 -7.67 6.09
C ALA A 210 -15.72 -8.03 4.96
N ASP A 211 -16.90 -7.43 4.92
CA ASP A 211 -17.89 -7.65 3.85
C ASP A 211 -17.36 -7.19 2.48
N GLN A 212 -16.64 -6.07 2.45
CA GLN A 212 -16.00 -5.57 1.24
C GLN A 212 -14.89 -6.52 0.76
N ALA A 213 -14.05 -7.02 1.68
CA ALA A 213 -12.99 -7.96 1.36
C ALA A 213 -13.57 -9.27 0.82
N VAL A 214 -14.60 -9.84 1.46
CA VAL A 214 -15.28 -11.06 0.96
C VAL A 214 -15.79 -10.86 -0.47
N ARG A 215 -16.50 -9.74 -0.72
CA ARG A 215 -16.98 -9.44 -2.09
C ARG A 215 -15.83 -9.34 -3.09
N LYS A 216 -14.74 -8.66 -2.71
CA LYS A 216 -13.56 -8.45 -3.56
C LYS A 216 -12.85 -9.77 -3.86
N PHE A 217 -12.63 -10.62 -2.85
CA PHE A 217 -12.03 -11.94 -3.03
C PHE A 217 -12.93 -12.85 -3.89
N LYS A 218 -14.23 -12.91 -3.61
CA LYS A 218 -15.18 -13.68 -4.43
C LYS A 218 -15.17 -13.24 -5.89
N ASP A 219 -15.16 -11.95 -6.12
CA ASP A 219 -15.15 -11.39 -7.46
C ASP A 219 -13.82 -11.59 -8.20
N ALA A 220 -12.71 -11.57 -7.47
CA ALA A 220 -11.38 -11.69 -8.05
C ALA A 220 -10.95 -13.16 -8.29
N VAL A 221 -11.23 -14.07 -7.35
CA VAL A 221 -10.73 -15.45 -7.35
C VAL A 221 -11.77 -16.51 -6.97
N GLY A 222 -13.01 -16.13 -6.70
CA GLY A 222 -14.07 -17.03 -6.20
C GLY A 222 -14.53 -18.12 -7.17
N GLU A 223 -14.14 -18.05 -8.45
CA GLU A 223 -14.37 -19.15 -9.41
C GLU A 223 -13.51 -20.39 -9.11
N HIS A 224 -12.41 -20.20 -8.35
CA HIS A 224 -11.42 -21.23 -8.10
C HIS A 224 -11.27 -21.61 -6.62
N TYR A 225 -11.69 -20.72 -5.72
CA TYR A 225 -11.48 -20.88 -4.27
C TYR A 225 -12.75 -20.55 -3.50
N GLU A 226 -12.99 -21.25 -2.39
CA GLU A 226 -14.10 -20.97 -1.51
C GLU A 226 -13.73 -19.81 -0.54
N ILE A 227 -14.48 -18.70 -0.64
CA ILE A 227 -14.27 -17.50 0.18
C ILE A 227 -15.48 -17.27 1.05
N LYS A 228 -15.28 -17.22 2.36
CA LYS A 228 -16.35 -17.00 3.33
C LYS A 228 -15.95 -15.94 4.36
N ARG A 229 -16.97 -15.26 4.87
CA ARG A 229 -16.81 -14.54 6.12
C ARG A 229 -16.78 -15.56 7.26
N LEU A 230 -15.82 -15.42 8.17
CA LEU A 230 -15.72 -16.32 9.32
C LEU A 230 -16.99 -16.22 10.16
N SER A 231 -17.68 -17.35 10.34
CA SER A 231 -18.78 -17.55 11.26
C SER A 231 -18.45 -18.76 12.12
N LEU A 232 -18.69 -18.65 13.42
CA LEU A 232 -18.38 -19.73 14.37
C LEU A 232 -19.45 -20.84 14.39
N ASP A 233 -20.63 -20.51 13.87
CA ASP A 233 -21.81 -21.36 13.95
C ASP A 233 -22.06 -22.18 12.67
N SER A 234 -21.18 -22.10 11.67
CA SER A 234 -21.37 -22.71 10.36
C SER A 234 -20.22 -23.62 9.93
N GLU A 235 -20.50 -24.55 9.00
CA GLU A 235 -19.48 -25.36 8.31
C GLU A 235 -18.53 -24.49 7.46
N ASP A 236 -18.86 -23.25 7.23
CA ASP A 236 -18.08 -22.26 6.45
C ASP A 236 -16.66 -22.02 7.00
N ARG A 237 -16.38 -22.47 8.24
CA ARG A 237 -15.04 -22.39 8.87
C ARG A 237 -13.92 -23.15 8.13
N PHE A 238 -14.26 -23.98 7.16
CA PHE A 238 -13.28 -24.77 6.39
C PHE A 238 -12.99 -24.21 5.01
N ALA A 239 -13.55 -23.07 4.65
CA ALA A 239 -13.28 -22.41 3.36
C ALA A 239 -11.77 -22.12 3.16
N ASP A 240 -11.34 -22.03 1.89
CA ASP A 240 -9.95 -21.78 1.53
C ASP A 240 -9.45 -20.42 2.04
N VAL A 241 -10.32 -19.39 1.94
CA VAL A 241 -10.05 -18.04 2.43
C VAL A 241 -11.14 -17.62 3.40
N LEU A 242 -10.75 -17.42 4.65
CA LEU A 242 -11.63 -16.91 5.70
C LEU A 242 -11.31 -15.43 5.95
N VAL A 243 -12.35 -14.59 5.92
CA VAL A 243 -12.25 -13.17 6.23
C VAL A 243 -12.89 -12.90 7.59
N SER A 244 -12.15 -12.26 8.48
CA SER A 244 -12.62 -11.96 9.84
C SER A 244 -12.22 -10.56 10.29
N THR A 245 -12.97 -10.01 11.24
CA THR A 245 -12.48 -8.91 12.06
C THR A 245 -11.67 -9.46 13.24
N VAL A 246 -10.75 -8.63 13.73
CA VAL A 246 -9.96 -8.98 14.93
C VAL A 246 -10.83 -9.21 16.12
N GLN A 247 -11.77 -8.29 16.38
CA GLN A 247 -12.69 -8.36 17.51
C GLN A 247 -13.48 -9.66 17.53
N MET A 248 -13.88 -10.17 16.35
CA MET A 248 -14.60 -11.42 16.26
C MET A 248 -13.79 -12.60 16.79
N LEU A 249 -12.51 -12.69 16.46
CA LEU A 249 -11.62 -13.77 16.88
C LEU A 249 -11.12 -13.57 18.32
N ALA A 250 -10.79 -12.36 18.71
CA ALA A 250 -10.24 -12.05 20.03
C ALA A 250 -11.27 -12.12 21.15
N THR A 251 -12.54 -11.77 20.88
CA THR A 251 -13.60 -11.79 21.88
C THR A 251 -13.84 -13.20 22.39
N GLY A 252 -13.53 -13.46 23.67
CA GLY A 252 -13.68 -14.78 24.30
C GLY A 252 -12.70 -15.81 23.75
N ASP A 253 -11.54 -15.39 23.28
CA ASP A 253 -10.46 -16.25 22.76
C ASP A 253 -10.91 -17.24 21.68
N LYS A 254 -11.85 -16.82 20.83
CA LYS A 254 -12.45 -17.69 19.79
C LYS A 254 -11.43 -18.24 18.79
N TYR A 255 -10.27 -17.58 18.64
CA TYR A 255 -9.15 -18.10 17.85
C TYR A 255 -8.66 -19.46 18.37
N SER A 256 -8.83 -19.76 19.66
CA SER A 256 -8.44 -21.04 20.25
C SER A 256 -9.29 -22.24 19.80
N LEU A 257 -10.42 -21.99 19.12
CA LEU A 257 -11.23 -23.03 18.49
C LEU A 257 -10.56 -23.64 17.26
N TYR A 258 -9.53 -23.01 16.75
CA TYR A 258 -8.71 -23.50 15.64
C TYR A 258 -7.37 -23.99 16.15
N SER A 259 -6.86 -25.09 15.56
CA SER A 259 -5.51 -25.54 15.87
C SER A 259 -4.46 -24.49 15.46
N PRO A 260 -3.33 -24.40 16.17
CA PRO A 260 -2.28 -23.43 15.84
C PRO A 260 -1.72 -23.53 14.41
N ASP A 261 -1.86 -24.69 13.76
CA ASP A 261 -1.42 -24.97 12.39
C ASP A 261 -2.56 -24.90 11.36
N PHE A 262 -3.73 -24.37 11.75
CA PHE A 262 -4.90 -24.35 10.88
C PHE A 262 -4.73 -23.45 9.66
N PHE A 263 -4.13 -22.28 9.82
CA PHE A 263 -3.85 -21.34 8.73
C PHE A 263 -2.38 -21.41 8.31
N ASP A 264 -2.13 -21.40 7.02
CA ASP A 264 -0.79 -21.32 6.45
C ASP A 264 -0.34 -19.88 6.24
N LEU A 265 -1.29 -18.98 5.95
CA LEU A 265 -1.06 -17.54 5.72
C LEU A 265 -2.11 -16.71 6.46
N ILE A 266 -1.63 -15.71 7.19
CA ILE A 266 -2.46 -14.68 7.81
C ILE A 266 -2.10 -13.34 7.18
N ILE A 267 -3.09 -12.70 6.57
CA ILE A 267 -2.94 -11.36 5.98
C ILE A 267 -3.61 -10.35 6.91
N LEU A 268 -2.86 -9.33 7.31
CA LEU A 268 -3.30 -8.27 8.21
C LEU A 268 -3.46 -6.98 7.41
N ASP A 269 -4.71 -6.60 7.10
CA ASP A 269 -4.98 -5.31 6.47
C ASP A 269 -4.90 -4.19 7.52
N GLU A 270 -4.30 -3.05 7.16
CA GLU A 270 -3.95 -1.96 8.07
C GLU A 270 -3.11 -2.43 9.28
N CYS A 271 -2.06 -3.21 9.01
CA CYS A 271 -1.25 -3.90 10.00
C CYS A 271 -0.56 -2.98 11.03
N HIS A 272 -0.46 -1.67 10.78
CA HIS A 272 0.02 -0.69 11.75
C HIS A 272 -0.83 -0.63 13.03
N ARG A 273 -2.06 -1.17 13.01
CA ARG A 273 -2.96 -1.31 14.16
C ARG A 273 -2.83 -2.67 14.85
N SER A 274 -2.31 -3.67 14.15
CA SER A 274 -2.37 -5.08 14.54
C SER A 274 -1.37 -5.52 15.59
N TYR A 275 -0.50 -4.62 16.03
CA TYR A 275 0.66 -5.00 16.81
C TYR A 275 0.44 -5.16 18.31
N PHE A 276 -0.61 -4.56 18.85
CA PHE A 276 -0.86 -4.51 20.28
C PHE A 276 -2.27 -4.94 20.66
N GLY A 277 -2.39 -5.52 21.86
CA GLY A 277 -3.65 -5.97 22.42
C GLY A 277 -4.19 -7.25 21.77
N GLU A 278 -5.44 -7.21 21.34
CA GLU A 278 -6.19 -8.37 20.85
C GLU A 278 -5.61 -9.06 19.61
N TRP A 279 -4.98 -8.29 18.69
CA TRP A 279 -4.36 -8.86 17.48
C TRP A 279 -3.16 -9.75 17.79
N HIS A 280 -2.35 -9.35 18.76
CA HIS A 280 -1.15 -10.09 19.14
C HIS A 280 -1.52 -11.51 19.61
N GLY A 281 -2.55 -11.63 20.46
CA GLY A 281 -3.03 -12.94 20.95
C GLY A 281 -3.47 -13.85 19.80
N VAL A 282 -4.21 -13.33 18.82
CA VAL A 282 -4.67 -14.08 17.65
C VAL A 282 -3.49 -14.56 16.80
N VAL A 283 -2.58 -13.64 16.44
CA VAL A 283 -1.44 -13.96 15.56
C VAL A 283 -0.49 -14.96 16.24
N GLU A 284 -0.13 -14.73 17.50
CA GLU A 284 0.78 -15.62 18.22
C GLU A 284 0.20 -17.01 18.46
N HIS A 285 -1.14 -17.15 18.58
CA HIS A 285 -1.76 -18.47 18.64
C HIS A 285 -1.41 -19.32 17.43
N PHE A 286 -1.53 -18.79 16.20
CA PHE A 286 -1.23 -19.52 14.96
C PHE A 286 0.27 -19.62 14.65
N ARG A 287 1.12 -19.22 15.58
CA ARG A 287 2.57 -19.35 15.50
C ARG A 287 3.17 -20.27 16.57
N LYS A 288 2.33 -20.89 17.41
CA LYS A 288 2.77 -21.78 18.48
C LYS A 288 3.20 -23.17 18.00
N SER A 289 2.80 -23.58 16.79
CA SER A 289 3.19 -24.88 16.24
C SER A 289 4.55 -24.81 15.53
N ASP A 290 5.16 -25.97 15.27
CA ASP A 290 6.38 -26.08 14.47
C ASP A 290 6.16 -25.54 13.04
N LYS A 291 4.95 -25.74 12.50
CA LYS A 291 4.50 -25.12 11.25
C LYS A 291 3.87 -23.75 11.55
N LYS A 292 4.69 -22.73 11.58
CA LYS A 292 4.24 -21.36 11.82
C LYS A 292 3.48 -20.81 10.60
N ALA A 293 2.34 -20.16 10.84
CA ALA A 293 1.68 -19.39 9.80
C ALA A 293 2.58 -18.24 9.30
N ILE A 294 2.58 -18.01 8.00
CA ILE A 294 3.21 -16.83 7.39
C ILE A 294 2.35 -15.61 7.71
N ILE A 295 2.97 -14.54 8.17
CA ILE A 295 2.28 -13.28 8.49
C ILE A 295 2.64 -12.22 7.47
N LEU A 296 1.66 -11.77 6.70
CA LEU A 296 1.80 -10.67 5.75
C LEU A 296 1.01 -9.45 6.24
N GLY A 297 1.71 -8.41 6.62
CA GLY A 297 1.12 -7.10 6.88
C GLY A 297 0.90 -6.30 5.59
N MET A 298 -0.18 -5.53 5.52
CA MET A 298 -0.42 -4.55 4.47
C MET A 298 -0.82 -3.23 5.12
N THR A 299 -0.16 -2.14 4.75
CA THR A 299 -0.52 -0.81 5.26
C THR A 299 -0.15 0.30 4.28
N ALA A 300 -0.89 1.41 4.36
CA ALA A 300 -0.51 2.66 3.69
C ALA A 300 0.30 3.60 4.61
N THR A 301 0.31 3.31 5.90
CA THR A 301 0.86 4.18 6.94
C THR A 301 1.57 3.33 7.99
N PRO A 302 2.81 2.87 7.72
CA PRO A 302 3.61 2.21 8.74
C PRO A 302 3.72 3.10 9.99
N SER A 303 3.75 2.51 11.16
CA SER A 303 3.91 3.23 12.43
C SER A 303 5.37 3.20 12.87
N ASP A 304 5.90 4.35 13.21
CA ASP A 304 7.25 4.58 13.73
C ASP A 304 7.28 4.82 15.25
N LYS A 305 6.11 4.82 15.91
CA LYS A 305 6.01 5.06 17.37
C LYS A 305 6.76 3.98 18.16
N GLU A 306 7.49 4.35 19.19
CA GLU A 306 8.24 3.42 20.05
C GLU A 306 7.40 2.23 20.54
N THR A 307 6.14 2.49 20.87
CA THR A 307 5.21 1.46 21.37
C THR A 307 4.59 0.63 20.26
N VAL A 308 4.57 1.13 19.00
CA VAL A 308 3.91 0.49 17.85
C VAL A 308 4.77 0.74 16.61
N ASN A 309 5.91 0.06 16.50
CA ASN A 309 6.79 0.20 15.34
C ASN A 309 6.61 -0.98 14.38
N THR A 310 6.14 -0.68 13.16
CA THR A 310 5.85 -1.70 12.15
C THR A 310 7.12 -2.44 11.73
N ASP A 311 8.22 -1.73 11.52
CA ASP A 311 9.49 -2.30 11.08
C ASP A 311 10.13 -3.17 12.14
N ARG A 312 9.95 -2.84 13.41
CA ARG A 312 10.47 -3.65 14.52
C ARG A 312 9.83 -5.05 14.55
N TYR A 313 8.58 -5.19 14.13
CA TYR A 313 7.89 -6.50 14.13
C TYR A 313 8.07 -7.28 12.85
N PHE A 314 7.87 -6.64 11.73
CA PHE A 314 7.88 -7.30 10.41
C PHE A 314 9.27 -7.28 9.77
N GLY A 315 10.21 -6.46 10.26
CA GLY A 315 11.38 -6.02 9.52
C GLY A 315 11.02 -4.92 8.51
N PRO A 316 11.98 -4.41 7.74
CA PRO A 316 11.69 -3.42 6.70
C PRO A 316 10.69 -3.96 5.68
N PRO A 317 9.91 -3.07 5.01
CA PRO A 317 8.92 -3.49 4.03
C PRO A 317 9.59 -4.26 2.88
N VAL A 318 8.98 -5.37 2.48
CA VAL A 318 9.46 -6.14 1.32
C VAL A 318 9.13 -5.44 0.01
N PHE A 319 8.15 -4.54 0.03
CA PHE A 319 7.77 -3.70 -1.10
C PHE A 319 7.22 -2.37 -0.63
N ARG A 320 7.59 -1.28 -1.34
CA ARG A 320 7.10 0.08 -1.08
C ARG A 320 6.52 0.70 -2.35
N TYR A 321 5.34 1.32 -2.20
CA TYR A 321 4.71 2.12 -3.24
C TYR A 321 3.96 3.28 -2.60
N THR A 322 4.60 4.44 -2.57
CA THR A 322 4.10 5.62 -1.89
C THR A 322 2.99 6.32 -2.69
N TYR A 323 2.26 7.25 -2.04
CA TYR A 323 1.27 8.08 -2.72
C TYR A 323 1.92 8.89 -3.87
N ARG A 324 3.11 9.43 -3.64
CA ARG A 324 3.84 10.21 -4.62
C ARG A 324 4.22 9.38 -5.84
N GLN A 325 4.76 8.18 -5.64
CA GLN A 325 5.03 7.24 -6.74
C GLN A 325 3.75 6.97 -7.55
N GLY A 326 2.62 6.77 -6.86
CA GLY A 326 1.33 6.57 -7.51
C GLY A 326 0.84 7.77 -8.34
N VAL A 327 1.14 8.98 -7.90
CA VAL A 327 0.85 10.22 -8.67
C VAL A 327 1.77 10.32 -9.88
N TRP A 328 3.08 10.10 -9.73
CA TRP A 328 4.05 10.12 -10.83
C TRP A 328 3.76 9.08 -11.91
N ASP A 329 3.37 7.89 -11.50
CA ASP A 329 2.94 6.83 -12.42
C ASP A 329 1.58 7.11 -13.07
N GLY A 330 0.95 8.23 -12.75
CA GLY A 330 -0.38 8.58 -13.24
C GLY A 330 -1.49 7.65 -12.75
N ARG A 331 -1.29 6.95 -11.63
CA ARG A 331 -2.25 5.96 -11.07
C ARG A 331 -3.14 6.54 -9.99
N LEU A 332 -2.69 7.57 -9.30
CA LEU A 332 -3.45 8.27 -8.26
C LEU A 332 -3.70 9.72 -8.66
N ALA A 333 -4.79 10.28 -8.15
CA ALA A 333 -5.13 11.69 -8.36
C ALA A 333 -4.23 12.57 -7.50
N ASP A 334 -3.73 13.65 -8.10
CA ASP A 334 -2.89 14.62 -7.43
C ASP A 334 -3.70 15.57 -6.54
N THR A 335 -3.06 16.23 -5.57
CA THR A 335 -3.73 17.05 -4.57
C THR A 335 -3.44 18.53 -4.78
N VAL A 336 -4.48 19.36 -4.79
CA VAL A 336 -4.37 20.81 -4.60
C VAL A 336 -4.73 21.14 -3.17
N TYR A 337 -3.80 21.71 -2.40
CA TYR A 337 -4.02 22.09 -1.02
C TYR A 337 -4.52 23.53 -0.91
N TYR A 338 -5.58 23.72 -0.14
CA TYR A 338 -6.11 25.02 0.28
C TYR A 338 -6.03 25.08 1.80
N LYS A 339 -5.05 25.81 2.32
CA LYS A 339 -4.83 25.98 3.75
C LYS A 339 -5.57 27.22 4.20
N PHE A 340 -6.45 27.06 5.16
CA PHE A 340 -7.16 28.16 5.82
C PHE A 340 -7.03 28.01 7.33
N LYS A 341 -6.78 29.11 8.02
CA LYS A 341 -6.87 29.17 9.48
C LYS A 341 -7.72 30.36 9.87
N THR A 342 -8.74 30.11 10.68
CA THR A 342 -9.52 31.17 11.29
C THR A 342 -8.85 31.67 12.57
N ASN A 343 -9.27 32.83 13.07
CA ASN A 343 -8.86 33.29 14.39
C ASN A 343 -9.11 32.24 15.48
N LEU A 344 -10.18 31.45 15.36
CA LEU A 344 -10.51 30.38 16.33
C LEU A 344 -9.58 29.17 16.20
N ASP A 345 -9.14 28.84 14.99
CA ASP A 345 -8.18 27.76 14.76
C ASP A 345 -6.77 28.11 15.27
N VAL A 346 -6.48 29.40 15.48
CA VAL A 346 -5.20 29.89 16.01
C VAL A 346 -5.27 30.12 17.51
N TYR A 347 -6.32 30.79 17.98
CA TYR A 347 -6.40 31.31 19.36
C TYR A 347 -7.39 30.56 20.25
N GLY A 348 -8.28 29.71 19.70
CA GLY A 348 -9.36 29.10 20.45
C GLY A 348 -10.53 30.09 20.70
N VAL A 349 -11.34 29.81 21.73
CA VAL A 349 -12.48 30.63 22.16
C VAL A 349 -12.29 31.02 23.60
N HIS A 350 -11.82 32.24 23.86
CA HIS A 350 -11.50 32.76 25.18
C HIS A 350 -12.34 34.01 25.53
N GLU A 351 -13.56 34.09 24.99
CA GLU A 351 -14.47 35.22 25.16
C GLU A 351 -15.79 34.76 25.79
N LEU A 352 -16.59 35.70 26.25
CA LEU A 352 -17.94 35.48 26.82
C LEU A 352 -17.97 34.52 28.02
N GLY A 353 -16.84 34.38 28.74
CA GLY A 353 -16.75 33.48 29.90
C GLY A 353 -16.48 32.01 29.54
N PHE A 354 -16.15 31.73 28.29
CA PHE A 354 -15.72 30.43 27.81
C PHE A 354 -14.19 30.38 27.63
N ASP A 355 -13.63 29.21 27.82
CA ASP A 355 -12.20 28.95 27.69
C ASP A 355 -12.03 27.58 26.98
N PHE A 356 -11.90 27.63 25.64
CA PHE A 356 -11.74 26.44 24.78
C PHE A 356 -10.53 26.58 23.87
N ASP A 357 -9.72 25.56 23.84
CA ASP A 357 -8.60 25.46 22.92
C ASP A 357 -9.06 25.17 21.48
N PRO A 358 -8.22 25.43 20.46
CA PRO A 358 -8.53 25.08 19.05
C PRO A 358 -8.92 23.61 18.87
N GLU A 359 -8.42 22.71 19.72
CA GLU A 359 -8.71 21.28 19.67
C GLU A 359 -10.13 20.91 20.12
N ASP A 360 -10.79 21.79 20.86
CA ASP A 360 -12.15 21.63 21.34
C ASP A 360 -13.21 21.98 20.28
N LEU A 361 -12.79 22.65 19.19
CA LEU A 361 -13.66 23.02 18.09
C LEU A 361 -14.34 21.81 17.45
N GLY A 362 -15.66 21.89 17.34
CA GLY A 362 -16.50 20.81 16.82
C GLY A 362 -16.69 19.63 17.78
N ARG A 363 -16.13 19.69 19.01
CA ARG A 363 -16.27 18.67 20.06
C ARG A 363 -16.96 19.21 21.31
N ALA A 364 -16.33 20.13 21.98
CA ALA A 364 -16.85 20.79 23.19
C ALA A 364 -17.50 22.12 22.88
N VAL A 365 -17.02 22.83 21.88
CA VAL A 365 -17.58 24.11 21.39
C VAL A 365 -17.75 24.06 19.87
N ASP A 366 -18.79 24.64 19.35
CA ASP A 366 -19.00 24.85 17.91
C ASP A 366 -19.44 26.31 17.66
N VAL A 367 -18.95 26.87 16.55
CA VAL A 367 -19.21 28.28 16.20
C VAL A 367 -19.85 28.34 14.82
N ASN A 368 -21.08 28.83 14.76
CA ASN A 368 -21.87 28.84 13.53
C ASN A 368 -21.17 29.59 12.39
N GLN A 369 -20.56 30.75 12.66
CA GLN A 369 -19.85 31.56 11.66
C GLN A 369 -18.61 30.83 11.09
N ARG A 370 -17.95 30.01 11.92
CA ARG A 370 -16.85 29.16 11.43
C ARG A 370 -17.37 28.12 10.45
N ASN A 371 -18.49 27.47 10.77
CA ASN A 371 -19.10 26.47 9.87
C ASN A 371 -19.58 27.12 8.56
N GLU A 372 -20.11 28.33 8.60
CA GLU A 372 -20.47 29.08 7.40
C GLU A 372 -19.27 29.45 6.55
N LEU A 373 -18.16 29.86 7.18
CA LEU A 373 -16.91 30.17 6.48
C LEU A 373 -16.32 28.91 5.82
N ILE A 374 -16.38 27.76 6.49
CA ILE A 374 -15.95 26.47 5.91
C ILE A 374 -16.77 26.15 4.65
N ALA A 375 -18.10 26.27 4.73
CA ALA A 375 -18.98 26.06 3.60
C ALA A 375 -18.71 27.08 2.47
N GLU A 376 -18.54 28.35 2.79
CA GLU A 376 -18.21 29.41 1.84
C GLU A 376 -16.93 29.09 1.06
N LYS A 377 -15.86 28.66 1.74
CA LYS A 377 -14.59 28.29 1.10
C LYS A 377 -14.70 27.08 0.19
N TYR A 378 -15.57 26.11 0.49
CA TYR A 378 -15.86 25.03 -0.46
C TYR A 378 -16.46 25.59 -1.75
N PHE A 379 -17.50 26.43 -1.69
CA PHE A 379 -18.15 27.01 -2.87
C PHE A 379 -17.21 27.93 -3.66
N GLU A 380 -16.31 28.63 -2.98
CA GLU A 380 -15.26 29.44 -3.60
C GLU A 380 -14.25 28.57 -4.37
N VAL A 381 -13.73 27.51 -3.72
CA VAL A 381 -12.73 26.60 -4.31
C VAL A 381 -13.27 25.88 -5.55
N ILE A 382 -14.53 25.51 -5.58
CA ILE A 382 -15.14 24.85 -6.75
C ILE A 382 -15.64 25.87 -7.79
N ASP A 383 -15.46 27.17 -7.57
CA ASP A 383 -15.97 28.26 -8.45
C ASP A 383 -17.48 28.13 -8.74
N PHE A 384 -18.25 27.76 -7.70
CA PHE A 384 -19.67 27.48 -7.86
C PHE A 384 -20.47 28.68 -8.35
N LYS A 385 -20.08 29.89 -7.97
CA LYS A 385 -20.73 31.13 -8.43
C LYS A 385 -20.79 31.23 -9.96
N ARG A 386 -19.73 30.77 -10.64
CA ARG A 386 -19.64 30.77 -12.10
C ARG A 386 -20.20 29.50 -12.74
N THR A 387 -19.84 28.33 -12.19
CA THR A 387 -20.17 27.01 -12.82
C THR A 387 -21.57 26.55 -12.50
N LYS A 388 -22.11 26.88 -11.33
CA LYS A 388 -23.36 26.34 -10.76
C LYS A 388 -23.36 24.81 -10.63
N GLU A 389 -22.19 24.18 -10.69
CA GLU A 389 -22.00 22.75 -10.58
C GLU A 389 -21.38 22.40 -9.22
N LEU A 390 -22.03 21.48 -8.51
CA LEU A 390 -21.44 20.90 -7.30
C LEU A 390 -20.34 19.92 -7.67
N LYS A 391 -19.29 19.90 -6.86
CA LYS A 391 -18.24 18.89 -6.92
C LYS A 391 -18.43 17.92 -5.76
N LYS A 392 -18.39 16.62 -6.04
CA LYS A 392 -18.59 15.63 -5.00
C LYS A 392 -17.56 15.83 -3.87
N ALA A 393 -18.07 16.02 -2.65
CA ALA A 393 -17.27 16.37 -1.50
C ALA A 393 -17.52 15.45 -0.29
N LEU A 394 -16.43 15.19 0.44
CA LEU A 394 -16.48 14.56 1.75
C LEU A 394 -15.94 15.54 2.79
N VAL A 395 -16.77 15.89 3.75
CA VAL A 395 -16.47 16.82 4.84
C VAL A 395 -16.28 16.04 6.13
N PHE A 396 -15.13 16.18 6.77
CA PHE A 396 -14.81 15.48 8.02
C PHE A 396 -15.13 16.36 9.22
N ALA A 397 -16.13 15.97 9.98
CA ALA A 397 -16.58 16.64 11.21
C ALA A 397 -16.04 15.93 12.46
N ALA A 398 -15.99 16.66 13.58
CA ALA A 398 -15.44 16.16 14.83
C ALA A 398 -16.47 15.42 15.71
N SER A 399 -17.76 15.74 15.57
CA SER A 399 -18.87 15.15 16.32
C SER A 399 -20.15 15.10 15.48
N ILE A 400 -21.17 14.36 15.95
CA ILE A 400 -22.49 14.30 15.28
C ILE A 400 -23.12 15.69 15.20
N GLN A 401 -23.06 16.46 16.28
CA GLN A 401 -23.63 17.80 16.32
C GLN A 401 -22.90 18.72 15.32
N HIS A 402 -21.57 18.69 15.31
CA HIS A 402 -20.78 19.46 14.35
C HIS A 402 -21.09 19.04 12.90
N ALA A 403 -21.28 17.74 12.62
CA ALA A 403 -21.64 17.28 11.28
C ALA A 403 -23.00 17.85 10.83
N ASN A 404 -23.98 17.89 11.72
CA ASN A 404 -25.28 18.47 11.43
C ASN A 404 -25.19 19.99 11.23
N ASN A 405 -24.45 20.70 12.08
CA ASN A 405 -24.27 22.15 11.96
C ASN A 405 -23.55 22.54 10.65
N LEU A 406 -22.48 21.80 10.30
CA LEU A 406 -21.81 21.95 8.99
C LEU A 406 -22.79 21.70 7.84
N ARG A 407 -23.55 20.60 7.89
CA ARG A 407 -24.55 20.31 6.86
C ARG A 407 -25.52 21.49 6.66
N TYR A 408 -26.06 22.06 7.73
CA TYR A 408 -26.93 23.24 7.65
C TYR A 408 -26.20 24.48 7.08
N ALA A 409 -24.92 24.66 7.42
CA ALA A 409 -24.12 25.74 6.84
C ALA A 409 -23.93 25.57 5.33
N PHE A 410 -23.65 24.34 4.86
CA PHE A 410 -23.58 24.04 3.43
C PHE A 410 -24.91 24.30 2.69
N ILE A 411 -26.05 23.90 3.28
CA ILE A 411 -27.37 24.15 2.70
C ILE A 411 -27.64 25.65 2.60
N ARG A 412 -27.39 26.42 3.68
CA ARG A 412 -27.58 27.89 3.66
C ARG A 412 -26.72 28.55 2.59
N LYS A 413 -25.45 28.23 2.51
CA LYS A 413 -24.54 28.80 1.52
C LYS A 413 -24.90 28.38 0.10
N TYR A 414 -25.35 27.14 -0.13
CA TYR A 414 -25.89 26.72 -1.41
C TYR A 414 -27.09 27.57 -1.84
N ASN A 415 -28.09 27.76 -0.95
CA ASN A 415 -29.27 28.56 -1.22
C ASN A 415 -28.91 30.03 -1.51
N GLU A 416 -27.99 30.61 -0.74
CA GLU A 416 -27.46 31.96 -0.97
C GLU A 416 -26.84 32.09 -2.37
N GLN A 417 -26.01 31.14 -2.77
CA GLN A 417 -25.36 31.14 -4.08
C GLN A 417 -26.33 30.92 -5.26
N MET A 418 -27.43 30.21 -5.01
CA MET A 418 -28.48 29.99 -6.02
C MET A 418 -29.45 31.18 -6.15
N GLY A 419 -29.42 32.14 -5.19
CA GLY A 419 -30.28 33.32 -5.20
C GLY A 419 -31.75 33.01 -5.04
N ARG A 420 -32.10 31.85 -4.51
CA ARG A 420 -33.45 31.43 -4.20
C ARG A 420 -33.47 30.55 -2.95
N PRO A 421 -34.53 30.63 -2.12
CA PRO A 421 -34.67 29.62 -1.06
C PRO A 421 -34.90 28.27 -1.74
N VAL A 422 -33.97 27.36 -1.55
CA VAL A 422 -34.17 25.94 -1.86
C VAL A 422 -34.90 25.38 -0.64
N ASP A 423 -35.96 24.63 -0.87
CA ASP A 423 -36.60 23.85 0.18
C ASP A 423 -35.54 22.94 0.81
N ASP A 424 -35.43 22.93 2.13
CA ASP A 424 -34.47 22.08 2.85
C ASP A 424 -34.64 20.61 2.42
N ALA A 425 -35.87 20.17 2.13
CA ALA A 425 -36.19 18.86 1.64
C ALA A 425 -35.55 18.54 0.25
N GLU A 426 -35.33 19.53 -0.61
CA GLU A 426 -34.62 19.37 -1.87
C GLU A 426 -33.11 19.25 -1.64
N ALA A 427 -32.55 20.14 -0.82
CA ALA A 427 -31.11 20.15 -0.50
C ALA A 427 -30.68 18.89 0.26
N GLU A 428 -31.56 18.32 1.08
CA GLU A 428 -31.33 17.08 1.82
C GLU A 428 -31.07 15.86 0.92
N LYS A 429 -31.45 15.90 -0.34
CA LYS A 429 -31.20 14.81 -1.30
C LYS A 429 -29.74 14.74 -1.74
N PHE A 430 -29.00 15.85 -1.69
CA PHE A 430 -27.63 15.92 -2.18
C PHE A 430 -26.60 16.47 -1.18
N ILE A 431 -27.05 17.09 -0.06
CA ILE A 431 -26.20 17.51 1.07
C ILE A 431 -26.65 16.76 2.32
N VAL A 432 -25.90 15.74 2.70
CA VAL A 432 -26.30 14.80 3.76
C VAL A 432 -25.28 14.74 4.89
N SER A 433 -25.76 14.45 6.09
CA SER A 433 -24.91 14.02 7.21
C SER A 433 -24.97 12.50 7.29
N ILE A 434 -23.81 11.84 7.40
CA ILE A 434 -23.71 10.36 7.47
C ILE A 434 -22.98 9.94 8.73
N HIS A 435 -23.71 9.34 9.67
CA HIS A 435 -23.16 8.79 10.92
C HIS A 435 -24.01 7.62 11.44
N THR A 436 -23.52 6.90 12.43
CA THR A 436 -24.13 5.66 12.97
C THR A 436 -25.54 5.84 13.54
N GLY A 437 -25.93 7.06 13.89
CA GLY A 437 -27.24 7.37 14.48
C GLY A 437 -28.36 7.66 13.46
N ILE A 438 -28.09 7.59 12.15
CA ILE A 438 -29.10 7.93 11.12
C ILE A 438 -29.77 6.65 10.60
N PRO A 439 -31.11 6.55 10.64
CA PRO A 439 -31.84 5.52 9.92
C PRO A 439 -31.53 5.58 8.42
N GLY A 440 -31.25 4.44 7.77
CA GLY A 440 -30.91 4.41 6.34
C GLY A 440 -29.49 4.87 6.00
N ALA A 441 -28.58 5.01 6.97
CA ALA A 441 -27.19 5.41 6.72
C ALA A 441 -26.49 4.54 5.63
N LYS A 442 -26.81 3.26 5.53
CA LYS A 442 -26.28 2.36 4.48
C LYS A 442 -26.71 2.78 3.08
N ASP A 443 -27.95 3.21 2.92
CA ASP A 443 -28.49 3.64 1.62
C ASP A 443 -27.84 4.96 1.20
N LEU A 444 -27.68 5.91 2.13
CA LEU A 444 -26.95 7.17 1.89
C LEU A 444 -25.47 6.90 1.51
N ILE A 445 -24.81 5.95 2.16
CA ILE A 445 -23.45 5.53 1.79
C ILE A 445 -23.45 4.95 0.37
N ASN A 446 -24.38 4.07 0.02
CA ASN A 446 -24.48 3.50 -1.31
C ASN A 446 -24.73 4.58 -2.37
N ASP A 447 -25.62 5.52 -2.10
CA ASP A 447 -25.92 6.65 -3.00
C ASP A 447 -24.70 7.58 -3.15
N PHE A 448 -23.93 7.81 -2.09
CA PHE A 448 -22.70 8.58 -2.16
C PHE A 448 -21.58 7.85 -2.92
N GLN A 449 -21.52 6.52 -2.83
CA GLN A 449 -20.52 5.73 -3.55
C GLN A 449 -20.81 5.61 -5.06
N ARG A 450 -22.04 5.82 -5.50
CA ARG A 450 -22.37 5.80 -6.94
C ARG A 450 -21.67 6.95 -7.65
N ILE A 451 -20.96 6.65 -8.72
CA ILE A 451 -20.37 7.67 -9.60
C ILE A 451 -21.50 8.53 -10.17
N LYS A 452 -21.37 9.85 -10.03
CA LYS A 452 -22.43 10.82 -10.37
C LYS A 452 -23.75 10.53 -9.64
N GLY A 453 -23.68 9.90 -8.47
CA GLY A 453 -24.87 9.60 -7.65
C GLY A 453 -25.57 10.87 -7.13
N PRO A 454 -26.76 10.71 -6.51
CA PRO A 454 -27.56 11.85 -6.05
C PRO A 454 -26.89 12.64 -4.93
N VAL A 455 -26.17 11.96 -4.02
CA VAL A 455 -25.48 12.62 -2.92
C VAL A 455 -24.18 13.24 -3.41
N GLN A 456 -24.09 14.58 -3.31
CA GLN A 456 -22.93 15.35 -3.76
C GLN A 456 -22.04 15.81 -2.60
N ILE A 457 -22.59 16.14 -1.45
CA ILE A 457 -21.83 16.56 -0.28
C ILE A 457 -22.22 15.66 0.90
N ALA A 458 -21.26 14.90 1.39
CA ALA A 458 -21.41 14.06 2.57
C ALA A 458 -20.59 14.63 3.74
N VAL A 459 -21.25 14.97 4.85
CA VAL A 459 -20.60 15.36 6.09
C VAL A 459 -20.55 14.17 7.03
N SER A 460 -19.37 13.78 7.48
CA SER A 460 -19.21 12.55 8.26
C SER A 460 -18.15 12.66 9.34
N ILE A 461 -18.27 11.83 10.38
CA ILE A 461 -17.31 11.77 11.49
C ILE A 461 -16.27 10.68 11.22
N ASP A 462 -16.66 9.41 11.34
CA ASP A 462 -15.76 8.26 11.29
C ASP A 462 -16.20 7.20 10.27
N MET A 463 -17.50 7.12 9.93
CA MET A 463 -18.00 6.04 9.04
C MET A 463 -17.39 6.10 7.65
N LEU A 464 -17.11 7.29 7.15
CA LEU A 464 -16.59 7.50 5.80
C LEU A 464 -15.07 7.67 5.76
N SER A 465 -14.38 7.69 6.90
CA SER A 465 -12.90 7.72 6.95
C SER A 465 -12.28 6.41 6.49
N THR A 466 -12.99 5.27 6.63
CA THR A 466 -12.54 3.94 6.19
C THR A 466 -13.66 3.21 5.44
N GLY A 467 -13.30 2.38 4.45
CA GLY A 467 -14.23 1.45 3.78
C GLY A 467 -15.13 2.03 2.68
N ILE A 468 -15.02 3.32 2.33
CA ILE A 468 -15.79 3.91 1.22
C ILE A 468 -15.02 3.81 -0.10
N ASP A 469 -15.74 3.45 -1.14
CA ASP A 469 -15.28 3.41 -2.51
C ASP A 469 -16.08 4.39 -3.40
N ALA A 470 -15.70 5.68 -3.36
CA ALA A 470 -16.27 6.73 -4.20
C ALA A 470 -15.13 7.43 -4.97
N PRO A 471 -14.77 6.92 -6.16
CA PRO A 471 -13.61 7.43 -6.91
C PRO A 471 -13.81 8.87 -7.41
N ASP A 472 -15.04 9.31 -7.55
CA ASP A 472 -15.43 10.63 -8.04
C ASP A 472 -15.46 11.75 -6.97
N ILE A 473 -14.94 11.50 -5.76
CA ILE A 473 -14.76 12.57 -4.77
C ILE A 473 -13.71 13.55 -5.27
N GLU A 474 -14.11 14.79 -5.53
CA GLU A 474 -13.24 15.86 -6.04
C GLU A 474 -12.78 16.83 -4.94
N VAL A 475 -13.47 16.87 -3.79
CA VAL A 475 -13.12 17.77 -2.69
C VAL A 475 -13.15 17.04 -1.35
N LEU A 476 -12.10 17.23 -0.57
CA LEU A 476 -12.06 16.84 0.84
C LEU A 476 -12.00 18.09 1.70
N VAL A 477 -12.81 18.16 2.74
CA VAL A 477 -12.82 19.28 3.69
C VAL A 477 -12.44 18.78 5.08
N MET A 478 -11.30 19.22 5.58
CA MET A 478 -10.79 18.89 6.91
C MET A 478 -11.28 19.94 7.92
N ALA A 479 -12.43 19.69 8.53
CA ALA A 479 -13.01 20.54 9.59
C ALA A 479 -12.81 19.96 11.00
N ARG A 480 -12.25 18.76 11.08
CA ARG A 480 -12.00 18.02 12.31
C ARG A 480 -10.55 18.15 12.75
N PRO A 481 -10.24 18.73 13.92
CA PRO A 481 -8.91 18.65 14.50
C PRO A 481 -8.48 17.18 14.66
N THR A 482 -7.32 16.84 14.12
CA THR A 482 -6.79 15.49 14.21
C THR A 482 -5.31 15.52 14.63
N LYS A 483 -4.94 14.63 15.57
CA LYS A 483 -3.57 14.44 16.04
C LYS A 483 -2.95 13.13 15.48
N SER A 484 -3.65 12.46 14.56
CA SER A 484 -3.24 11.17 14.04
C SER A 484 -2.87 11.25 12.57
N LYS A 485 -1.57 11.11 12.27
CA LYS A 485 -1.02 10.99 10.92
C LYS A 485 -1.71 9.86 10.12
N VAL A 486 -1.97 8.72 10.78
CA VAL A 486 -2.68 7.59 10.19
C VAL A 486 -4.10 7.96 9.78
N LEU A 487 -4.85 8.63 10.67
CA LEU A 487 -6.21 9.08 10.37
C LEU A 487 -6.21 10.10 9.23
N TYR A 488 -5.27 11.05 9.24
CA TYR A 488 -5.09 11.99 8.14
C TYR A 488 -4.87 11.28 6.81
N ALA A 489 -3.91 10.33 6.74
CA ALA A 489 -3.63 9.60 5.51
C ALA A 489 -4.83 8.78 5.01
N GLN A 490 -5.63 8.21 5.92
CA GLN A 490 -6.87 7.52 5.57
C GLN A 490 -7.93 8.48 5.02
N MET A 491 -8.09 9.67 5.62
CA MET A 491 -9.00 10.72 5.15
C MET A 491 -8.58 11.23 3.77
N LYS A 492 -7.30 11.61 3.61
CA LYS A 492 -6.73 12.04 2.32
C LYS A 492 -6.89 10.97 1.25
N GLY A 493 -6.69 9.71 1.62
CA GLY A 493 -6.83 8.56 0.73
C GLY A 493 -8.21 8.41 0.07
N ARG A 494 -9.25 9.07 0.57
CA ARG A 494 -10.59 9.09 -0.06
C ARG A 494 -10.61 9.91 -1.34
N GLY A 495 -9.76 10.94 -1.46
CA GLY A 495 -9.64 11.78 -2.65
C GLY A 495 -8.67 11.24 -3.71
N THR A 496 -7.76 10.33 -3.35
CA THR A 496 -6.62 9.96 -4.20
C THR A 496 -6.95 9.09 -5.42
N ARG A 497 -8.17 8.55 -5.53
CA ARG A 497 -8.57 7.76 -6.71
C ARG A 497 -8.81 8.66 -7.90
N LYS A 498 -8.33 8.24 -9.07
CA LYS A 498 -8.77 8.78 -10.35
C LYS A 498 -10.14 8.24 -10.71
N CYS A 499 -10.89 8.99 -11.51
CA CYS A 499 -12.17 8.57 -12.03
C CYS A 499 -12.27 8.95 -13.51
N GLU A 500 -12.17 7.98 -14.39
CA GLU A 500 -12.23 8.18 -15.84
C GLU A 500 -13.61 8.70 -16.27
N GLU A 501 -14.69 8.23 -15.64
CA GLU A 501 -16.06 8.62 -15.96
C GLU A 501 -16.36 10.11 -15.68
N THR A 502 -15.63 10.74 -14.77
CA THR A 502 -15.73 12.18 -14.49
C THR A 502 -14.55 12.98 -14.99
N GLY A 503 -13.50 12.32 -15.52
CA GLY A 503 -12.25 12.96 -15.92
C GLY A 503 -11.43 13.48 -14.75
N LYS A 504 -11.62 12.93 -13.54
CA LYS A 504 -10.93 13.37 -12.34
C LYS A 504 -9.46 12.92 -12.35
N GLU A 505 -8.54 13.89 -12.45
CA GLU A 505 -7.10 13.72 -12.37
C GLU A 505 -6.50 14.31 -11.09
N LYS A 506 -7.19 15.29 -10.48
CA LYS A 506 -6.79 15.99 -9.26
C LYS A 506 -7.98 16.08 -8.30
N PHE A 507 -7.69 16.36 -7.04
CA PHE A 507 -8.71 16.69 -6.05
C PHE A 507 -8.24 17.85 -5.17
N SER A 508 -9.20 18.60 -4.63
CA SER A 508 -8.94 19.68 -3.71
C SER A 508 -9.03 19.19 -2.27
N LEU A 509 -8.03 19.55 -1.45
CA LEU A 509 -8.05 19.33 -0.02
C LEU A 509 -8.11 20.70 0.67
N ILE A 510 -9.25 20.99 1.31
CA ILE A 510 -9.52 22.22 2.05
C ILE A 510 -9.24 21.95 3.52
N ASP A 511 -8.21 22.58 4.07
CA ASP A 511 -7.66 22.32 5.39
C ASP A 511 -7.86 23.53 6.32
N PHE A 512 -8.68 23.35 7.37
CA PHE A 512 -8.90 24.31 8.44
C PHE A 512 -8.22 23.93 9.77
N VAL A 513 -7.56 22.77 9.82
CA VAL A 513 -7.11 22.18 11.10
C VAL A 513 -5.63 21.79 11.06
N ASP A 514 -4.86 22.41 10.17
CA ASP A 514 -3.41 22.28 10.03
C ASP A 514 -2.91 20.85 9.77
N THR A 515 -3.65 20.10 8.97
CA THR A 515 -3.22 18.73 8.59
C THR A 515 -2.01 18.75 7.64
N TRP A 516 -1.64 19.93 7.13
CA TRP A 516 -0.44 20.12 6.32
C TRP A 516 0.85 19.67 7.02
N THR A 517 0.96 19.83 8.32
CA THR A 517 2.12 19.39 9.11
C THR A 517 2.37 17.88 8.97
N PHE A 518 1.33 17.08 8.85
CA PHE A 518 1.44 15.64 8.57
C PHE A 518 1.95 15.37 7.15
N GLU A 519 1.55 16.19 6.19
CA GLU A 519 2.01 16.06 4.81
C GLU A 519 3.51 16.36 4.70
N GLU A 520 3.97 17.44 5.33
CA GLU A 520 5.40 17.78 5.40
C GLU A 520 6.22 16.65 6.02
N GLU A 521 5.74 16.07 7.12
CA GLU A 521 6.41 14.96 7.80
C GLU A 521 6.44 13.70 6.93
N ILE A 522 5.34 13.35 6.26
CA ILE A 522 5.29 12.21 5.33
C ILE A 522 6.29 12.39 4.21
N ILE A 523 6.32 13.56 3.59
CA ILE A 523 7.22 13.88 2.49
C ILE A 523 8.68 13.79 2.93
N THR A 524 9.01 14.35 4.10
CA THR A 524 10.36 14.33 4.64
C THR A 524 10.83 12.91 4.95
N ASN A 525 9.98 12.08 5.55
CA ASN A 525 10.32 10.69 5.84
C ASN A 525 10.51 9.86 4.56
N GLU A 526 9.63 10.01 3.55
CA GLU A 526 9.80 9.36 2.25
C GLU A 526 11.13 9.73 1.58
N GLN A 527 11.58 10.98 1.73
CA GLN A 527 12.87 11.44 1.20
C GLN A 527 14.07 10.79 1.90
N LEU A 528 14.04 10.73 3.23
CA LEU A 528 15.10 10.12 4.03
C LEU A 528 15.24 8.63 3.70
N GLU A 529 14.11 7.92 3.57
CA GLU A 529 14.07 6.51 3.23
C GLU A 529 14.60 6.23 1.82
N GLU A 530 14.27 7.08 0.82
CA GLU A 530 14.83 6.98 -0.53
C GLU A 530 16.34 7.25 -0.58
N GLU A 531 16.86 8.15 0.27
CA GLU A 531 18.29 8.40 0.40
C GLU A 531 19.03 7.22 1.06
N GLU A 532 18.45 6.61 2.07
CA GLU A 532 18.99 5.40 2.70
C GLU A 532 19.01 4.22 1.71
N GLU A 533 17.94 3.98 0.95
CA GLU A 533 17.91 2.93 -0.08
C GLU A 533 19.01 3.12 -1.12
N LYS A 534 19.24 4.36 -1.59
CA LYS A 534 20.33 4.68 -2.53
C LYS A 534 21.72 4.47 -1.91
N GLN A 535 21.89 4.73 -0.61
CA GLN A 535 23.16 4.48 0.08
C GLN A 535 23.39 2.97 0.26
N TRP A 536 22.35 2.18 0.55
CA TRP A 536 22.45 0.72 0.63
C TRP A 536 22.77 0.06 -0.71
N GLU A 537 22.23 0.59 -1.82
CA GLU A 537 22.57 0.13 -3.18
C GLU A 537 24.03 0.41 -3.57
N ALA A 538 24.64 1.43 -2.96
CA ALA A 538 26.04 1.82 -3.20
C ALA A 538 27.04 1.14 -2.24
N TYR A 539 26.56 0.42 -1.22
CA TYR A 539 27.41 -0.22 -0.21
C TYR A 539 27.70 -1.68 -0.59
N GLU A 540 28.95 -1.96 -0.96
CA GLU A 540 29.47 -3.34 -0.99
C GLU A 540 29.68 -3.80 0.46
N PRO A 541 29.06 -4.89 0.92
CA PRO A 541 29.19 -5.32 2.30
C PRO A 541 30.57 -5.94 2.53
N GLU A 542 31.41 -5.29 3.32
CA GLU A 542 32.44 -6.01 4.07
C GLU A 542 31.76 -6.94 5.09
N GLU A 543 32.11 -8.22 5.05
CA GLU A 543 31.61 -9.24 5.97
C GLU A 543 31.97 -8.89 7.42
N THR A 544 31.04 -8.31 8.14
CA THR A 544 31.11 -8.22 9.60
C THR A 544 29.89 -8.89 10.20
N ARG A 545 30.09 -10.13 10.64
CA ARG A 545 29.15 -10.82 11.54
C ARG A 545 29.09 -10.08 12.84
N VAL A 546 28.03 -9.34 13.09
CA VAL A 546 27.69 -8.82 14.42
C VAL A 546 26.87 -9.89 15.14
N PRO A 547 27.25 -10.32 16.35
CA PRO A 547 26.46 -11.29 17.12
C PRO A 547 25.15 -10.63 17.55
N ILE A 548 24.05 -11.30 17.29
CA ILE A 548 22.73 -10.93 17.80
C ILE A 548 22.75 -11.22 19.30
N THR A 549 22.91 -10.18 20.11
CA THR A 549 22.61 -10.27 21.54
C THR A 549 21.11 -10.23 21.72
N GLU A 550 20.55 -11.28 22.27
CA GLU A 550 19.16 -11.34 22.71
C GLU A 550 18.89 -10.18 23.66
N ALA A 551 17.99 -9.28 23.25
CA ALA A 551 17.52 -8.21 24.12
C ALA A 551 16.52 -8.78 25.13
N GLU A 552 16.83 -8.60 26.41
CA GLU A 552 15.93 -8.95 27.51
C GLU A 552 14.56 -8.25 27.33
N GLU A 553 13.50 -9.04 27.48
CA GLU A 553 12.12 -8.53 27.48
C GLU A 553 11.89 -7.54 28.62
N PRO A 554 11.35 -6.35 28.36
CA PRO A 554 10.93 -5.46 29.42
C PRO A 554 9.69 -6.04 30.12
N ARG A 555 9.80 -6.34 31.40
CA ARG A 555 8.66 -6.71 32.26
C ARG A 555 7.67 -5.54 32.29
N GLU A 556 6.53 -5.74 31.65
CA GLU A 556 5.42 -4.79 31.65
C GLU A 556 4.83 -4.62 33.05
N LYS A 557 4.80 -3.38 33.51
CA LYS A 557 3.86 -2.95 34.53
C LYS A 557 2.49 -2.82 33.87
N ARG A 558 1.59 -3.74 34.17
CA ARG A 558 0.18 -3.62 33.81
C ARG A 558 -0.39 -2.31 34.34
N ALA A 559 -0.60 -1.36 33.43
CA ALA A 559 -1.46 -0.21 33.71
C ALA A 559 -2.90 -0.74 33.82
N LYS A 560 -3.44 -0.74 35.04
CA LYS A 560 -4.87 -0.93 35.28
C LYS A 560 -5.59 0.22 34.59
N TYR A 561 -6.29 -0.07 33.49
CA TYR A 561 -7.33 0.83 33.01
C TYR A 561 -8.45 0.85 34.06
N GLU A 562 -8.59 1.95 34.75
CA GLU A 562 -9.77 2.23 35.56
C GLU A 562 -10.97 2.41 34.62
N THR A 563 -11.71 1.33 34.44
CA THR A 563 -13.07 1.37 33.92
C THR A 563 -13.95 1.99 35.00
N GLY A 564 -14.50 3.16 34.71
CA GLY A 564 -15.56 3.71 35.55
C GLY A 564 -15.39 5.15 35.98
N ARG A 565 -15.23 6.08 35.04
CA ARG A 565 -15.81 7.42 35.19
C ARG A 565 -16.94 7.51 34.17
N GLU A 566 -18.18 7.54 34.66
CA GLU A 566 -19.29 8.10 33.89
C GLU A 566 -18.87 9.49 33.43
N VAL A 567 -18.47 9.58 32.16
CA VAL A 567 -18.30 10.84 31.47
C VAL A 567 -19.73 11.38 31.31
N LYS A 568 -20.17 12.25 32.21
CA LYS A 568 -21.34 13.06 31.95
C LYS A 568 -21.12 13.66 30.56
N LYS A 569 -21.99 13.30 29.60
CA LYS A 569 -22.04 13.94 28.29
C LYS A 569 -22.18 15.42 28.54
N ARG A 570 -21.09 16.19 28.48
CA ARG A 570 -21.19 17.64 28.44
C ARG A 570 -21.84 17.97 27.10
N GLU A 571 -22.98 18.65 27.15
CA GLU A 571 -23.62 19.18 25.95
C GLU A 571 -22.61 20.13 25.27
N MET A 572 -22.53 20.04 23.95
CA MET A 572 -21.68 20.92 23.16
C MET A 572 -22.22 22.34 23.26
N VAL A 573 -21.35 23.31 23.54
CA VAL A 573 -21.67 24.72 23.52
C VAL A 573 -21.69 25.20 22.07
N ILE A 574 -22.80 25.81 21.64
CA ILE A 574 -22.93 26.43 20.32
C ILE A 574 -22.87 27.94 20.50
N LEU A 575 -21.98 28.60 19.79
CA LEU A 575 -21.72 30.02 19.88
C LEU A 575 -21.93 30.74 18.54
N ASP A 576 -22.37 31.98 18.62
CA ASP A 576 -22.37 32.94 17.52
C ASP A 576 -21.38 34.04 17.87
N MET A 577 -20.28 34.13 17.13
CA MET A 577 -19.21 35.10 17.36
C MET A 577 -18.49 35.43 16.05
N PRO A 578 -17.84 36.60 15.94
CA PRO A 578 -17.10 36.97 14.75
C PRO A 578 -15.97 35.99 14.42
N VAL A 579 -15.91 35.56 13.17
CA VAL A 579 -14.87 34.68 12.64
C VAL A 579 -14.28 35.28 11.37
N TRP A 580 -12.97 35.34 11.31
CA TRP A 580 -12.25 35.83 10.14
C TRP A 580 -11.04 34.91 9.82
N LEU A 581 -10.52 35.02 8.60
CA LEU A 581 -9.31 34.28 8.20
C LEU A 581 -8.08 35.00 8.72
N GLU A 582 -7.26 34.30 9.51
CA GLU A 582 -5.91 34.72 9.89
C GLU A 582 -4.88 34.34 8.83
N TYR A 583 -5.13 33.25 8.12
CA TYR A 583 -4.20 32.71 7.15
C TYR A 583 -4.90 32.03 5.97
N SER A 584 -4.35 32.22 4.78
CA SER A 584 -4.84 31.57 3.54
C SER A 584 -3.67 31.31 2.59
N GLU A 585 -3.52 30.10 2.13
CA GLU A 585 -2.51 29.70 1.16
C GLU A 585 -3.04 28.60 0.23
N VAL A 586 -2.61 28.62 -1.02
CA VAL A 586 -2.92 27.58 -2.01
C VAL A 586 -1.61 26.94 -2.48
N ILE A 587 -1.46 25.64 -2.24
CA ILE A 587 -0.30 24.86 -2.65
C ILE A 587 -0.73 23.96 -3.80
N LYS A 588 -0.28 24.29 -5.00
CA LYS A 588 -0.56 23.52 -6.21
C LYS A 588 0.41 22.32 -6.33
N PRO A 589 0.03 21.27 -7.09
CA PRO A 589 0.88 20.11 -7.33
C PRO A 589 2.30 20.48 -7.79
N GLU A 590 2.41 21.44 -8.69
CA GLU A 590 3.70 21.88 -9.25
C GLU A 590 4.61 22.51 -8.17
N MET A 591 4.03 23.17 -7.17
CA MET A 591 4.76 23.74 -6.02
C MET A 591 5.21 22.62 -5.05
N LEU A 592 4.39 21.61 -4.85
CA LEU A 592 4.73 20.41 -4.07
C LEU A 592 5.90 19.66 -4.71
N HIS A 593 5.85 19.48 -6.02
CA HIS A 593 6.92 18.82 -6.78
C HIS A 593 8.22 19.63 -6.73
N ALA A 594 8.15 20.96 -6.89
CA ALA A 594 9.32 21.85 -6.81
C ALA A 594 9.94 21.84 -5.39
N TRP A 595 9.12 21.91 -4.36
CA TRP A 595 9.58 21.85 -2.96
C TRP A 595 10.31 20.54 -2.65
N TYR A 596 9.81 19.42 -3.17
CA TYR A 596 10.47 18.12 -3.07
C TYR A 596 11.88 18.14 -3.69
N TRP A 597 12.02 18.68 -4.90
CA TRP A 597 13.33 18.76 -5.59
C TRP A 597 14.31 19.71 -4.89
N GLU A 598 13.84 20.82 -4.33
CA GLU A 598 14.68 21.76 -3.58
C GLU A 598 15.17 21.18 -2.26
N THR A 599 14.31 20.46 -1.55
CA THR A 599 14.67 19.80 -0.29
C THR A 599 15.72 18.72 -0.54
N ASN A 600 15.56 17.90 -1.58
CA ASN A 600 16.57 16.93 -2.00
C ASN A 600 17.93 17.59 -2.35
N ARG A 601 17.92 18.71 -3.07
CA ARG A 601 19.16 19.45 -3.37
C ARG A 601 19.85 19.99 -2.12
N THR A 602 19.10 20.38 -1.12
CA THR A 602 19.63 20.91 0.15
C THR A 602 20.23 19.79 1.01
N SER A 603 19.59 18.63 1.04
CA SER A 603 20.10 17.42 1.71
C SER A 603 21.41 16.92 1.08
N ILE A 604 21.46 16.85 -0.25
CA ILE A 604 22.69 16.50 -1.01
C ILE A 604 23.82 17.48 -0.70
N LYS A 605 23.57 18.79 -0.61
CA LYS A 605 24.58 19.80 -0.23
C LYS A 605 25.04 19.64 1.22
N LYS A 606 24.16 19.27 2.16
CA LYS A 606 24.54 19.02 3.55
C LYS A 606 25.43 17.77 3.66
N CYS A 607 25.09 16.68 2.98
CA CYS A 607 25.93 15.47 2.96
C CYS A 607 27.29 15.69 2.30
N SER A 608 27.35 16.45 1.21
CA SER A 608 28.63 16.80 0.56
C SER A 608 29.49 17.77 1.40
N GLY A 609 28.89 18.56 2.30
CA GLY A 609 29.58 19.45 3.24
C GLY A 609 30.20 18.70 4.44
N GLN A 610 29.61 17.61 4.89
CA GLN A 610 30.15 16.82 6.02
C GLN A 610 31.38 15.97 5.66
N LYS A 611 31.62 15.64 4.39
CA LYS A 611 32.86 14.96 3.96
C LYS A 611 34.14 15.81 4.05
N LYS A 612 34.04 17.09 4.43
CA LYS A 612 35.20 17.97 4.64
C LYS A 612 35.63 18.14 6.10
N CYS A 613 35.02 17.46 7.04
CA CYS A 613 35.37 17.58 8.47
C CYS A 613 36.03 16.34 9.09
N VAL A 614 36.54 15.42 8.28
CA VAL A 614 37.39 14.34 8.76
C VAL A 614 38.68 14.36 7.93
N GLN A 615 39.58 15.22 8.34
CA GLN A 615 41.02 15.12 8.21
C GLN A 615 41.64 15.56 9.51
#